data_fac524327830b1f5c439fe50db94c929
#
_entry.id   fac524327830b1f5c439fe50db94c929
#
_cell.length_a   1.000
_cell.length_b   1.000
_cell.length_c   1.000
_cell.angle_alpha   90.00
_cell.angle_beta   90.00
_cell.angle_gamma   90.00
#
_symmetry.space_group_name_H-M   'P 1'
#
loop_
_entity.id
_entity.type
_entity.pdbx_description
1 polymer ?
#
loop_
_entity_poly.entity_id
_entity_poly.type
_entity_poly.pdbx_seq_one_letter_code
_entity_poly.pdbx_strand_id
1 'polypeptide(L)'
;MRTMTSDRRTRLLAGVVAAAVSLTLLAACSDPSHQATDQVSRGQADDFRAEQARLRDIDKAYAALPQRPSGVVDVDGTTTGSLTAREVDSYEATANAVQVNVADNGEDQAYQELCAGQIDLVDSARPISRAEWEACQAVGLDVVQFQVAAEAIVIAIKSETDVGADCLGVDQVRDLYRAGSPLTNWSQEPLGYDDVPLRVGGPDPDNSGFGFFGRYVLDAPEPSRVDLRSDYHLANSDEQARLFVVGKPWMQVKAARFDDAARLRAQADQAVQDARTEMEAARTELETALAERAKGIRDERSVADKQKDQERVDKAFVRRSHARDRLNAALDHYGKVDNRYGGINHARQLYNAYRGHVAYFRFSYYELFEDQLRPFEITRPDGRMNCIFPSQRTITSGEYPLARQLLITTTTRSLARGEVKDFMTHYLRNAQSLARDARLVSLPDETVTLEDQWLTGEKAPLLYAPSDDTTTPAEPVQSEKPAR
;
A
#
# COMPACT_ATOMS: atom_id res chain seq x y z
N MET A 1 -45.86 6.30 18.62
CA MET A 1 -45.90 7.09 19.85
C MET A 1 -45.37 6.25 21.00
N ARG A 2 -44.08 6.28 21.26
CA ARG A 2 -43.42 5.93 22.54
C ARG A 2 -42.01 6.47 22.43
N THR A 3 -41.76 7.50 23.18
CA THR A 3 -40.53 8.25 23.35
C THR A 3 -39.48 7.38 24.04
N MET A 4 -38.32 7.20 23.41
CA MET A 4 -37.11 6.69 24.09
C MET A 4 -36.33 7.89 24.63
N THR A 5 -36.42 8.09 25.91
CA THR A 5 -35.61 9.03 26.70
C THR A 5 -34.22 8.44 26.86
N SER A 6 -33.23 9.19 26.43
CA SER A 6 -31.79 8.96 26.59
C SER A 6 -31.44 8.77 28.08
N ASP A 7 -30.84 7.64 28.38
CA ASP A 7 -30.39 7.27 29.73
C ASP A 7 -29.05 7.92 30.06
N ARG A 8 -29.10 9.14 30.61
CA ARG A 8 -27.95 9.87 31.18
C ARG A 8 -27.54 9.36 32.57
N ARG A 9 -28.11 8.26 33.06
CA ARG A 9 -27.92 7.83 34.46
C ARG A 9 -26.82 6.79 34.70
N THR A 10 -26.21 6.23 33.67
CA THR A 10 -25.21 5.18 33.87
C THR A 10 -23.77 5.69 34.12
N ARG A 11 -23.52 7.00 33.96
CA ARG A 11 -22.18 7.57 34.23
C ARG A 11 -21.94 8.04 35.66
N LEU A 12 -22.97 8.05 36.51
CA LEU A 12 -22.86 8.54 37.88
C LEU A 12 -22.70 7.44 38.95
N LEU A 13 -22.79 6.17 38.62
CA LEU A 13 -22.72 5.07 39.60
C LEU A 13 -21.30 4.43 39.69
N ALA A 14 -20.39 4.71 38.79
CA ALA A 14 -19.00 4.21 38.86
C ALA A 14 -18.10 5.05 39.81
N GLY A 15 -18.51 6.26 40.17
CA GLY A 15 -17.74 7.17 41.05
C GLY A 15 -17.93 6.94 42.55
N VAL A 16 -18.92 6.17 42.98
CA VAL A 16 -19.29 6.09 44.42
C VAL A 16 -18.74 4.86 45.14
N VAL A 17 -18.34 3.83 44.42
CA VAL A 17 -17.80 2.59 45.03
C VAL A 17 -16.31 2.69 45.41
N ALA A 18 -15.55 3.60 44.77
CA ALA A 18 -14.13 3.81 45.12
C ALA A 18 -13.87 4.65 46.37
N ALA A 19 -14.89 5.36 46.89
CA ALA A 19 -14.75 6.25 48.06
C ALA A 19 -15.04 5.57 49.41
N ALA A 20 -15.58 4.35 49.45
CA ALA A 20 -16.00 3.68 50.70
C ALA A 20 -14.97 2.73 51.33
N VAL A 21 -13.79 2.50 50.69
CA VAL A 21 -12.77 1.59 51.25
C VAL A 21 -11.63 2.33 51.95
N SER A 22 -11.58 3.66 51.93
CA SER A 22 -10.43 4.43 52.43
C SER A 22 -10.59 5.04 53.83
N LEU A 23 -11.60 4.67 54.64
CA LEU A 23 -11.83 5.35 55.92
C LEU A 23 -11.67 4.50 57.19
N THR A 24 -11.08 3.32 57.15
CA THR A 24 -10.91 2.47 58.35
C THR A 24 -9.49 1.99 58.64
N LEU A 25 -8.47 2.82 58.37
CA LEU A 25 -7.09 2.52 58.84
C LEU A 25 -6.37 3.79 59.28
N LEU A 26 -6.87 4.41 60.38
CA LEU A 26 -6.14 5.43 61.13
C LEU A 26 -6.09 5.01 62.59
N ALA A 27 -5.20 4.07 62.94
CA ALA A 27 -4.56 3.98 64.25
C ALA A 27 -3.52 2.85 64.19
N ALA A 28 -2.26 3.21 64.22
CA ALA A 28 -1.16 2.59 64.94
C ALA A 28 0.14 2.49 64.16
N CYS A 29 1.20 3.00 64.80
CA CYS A 29 2.59 2.65 64.80
C CYS A 29 3.50 3.26 63.71
N SER A 30 4.38 4.11 64.18
CA SER A 30 5.55 4.67 63.52
C SER A 30 6.57 3.59 63.20
N ASP A 31 6.62 3.13 61.94
CA ASP A 31 7.59 2.24 61.39
C ASP A 31 8.15 2.84 60.07
N PRO A 32 9.46 2.89 59.83
CA PRO A 32 10.07 3.51 58.64
C PRO A 32 9.58 2.92 57.31
N SER A 33 8.94 1.75 57.32
CA SER A 33 8.27 1.16 56.13
C SER A 33 7.05 1.94 55.67
N HIS A 34 6.40 2.77 56.52
CA HIS A 34 5.22 3.58 56.20
C HIS A 34 5.56 4.80 55.33
N GLN A 35 6.78 5.36 55.40
CA GLN A 35 7.19 6.50 54.59
C GLN A 35 7.28 6.16 53.09
N ALA A 36 7.69 4.95 52.75
CA ALA A 36 7.75 4.50 51.37
C ALA A 36 6.36 4.25 50.79
N THR A 37 5.42 3.68 51.60
CA THR A 37 4.05 3.42 51.19
C THR A 37 3.25 4.74 51.05
N ASP A 38 3.49 5.70 51.91
CA ASP A 38 2.89 7.03 51.84
C ASP A 38 3.38 7.84 50.63
N GLN A 39 4.65 7.71 50.26
CA GLN A 39 5.19 8.33 49.05
C GLN A 39 4.61 7.73 47.77
N VAL A 40 4.49 6.40 47.70
CA VAL A 40 3.84 5.71 46.57
C VAL A 40 2.36 6.10 46.45
N SER A 41 1.66 6.15 47.59
CA SER A 41 0.21 6.56 47.60
C SER A 41 0.01 8.03 47.20
N ARG A 42 0.94 8.92 47.61
CA ARG A 42 0.91 10.33 47.16
C ARG A 42 1.25 10.48 45.72
N GLY A 43 2.26 9.76 45.21
CA GLY A 43 2.62 9.72 43.79
C GLY A 43 1.40 9.28 42.94
N GLN A 44 0.76 8.18 43.29
CA GLN A 44 -0.44 7.72 42.59
C GLN A 44 -1.60 8.72 42.63
N ALA A 45 -1.81 9.43 43.79
CA ALA A 45 -2.80 10.46 43.89
C ALA A 45 -2.51 11.73 43.09
N ASP A 46 -1.22 12.05 42.94
CA ASP A 46 -0.77 13.18 42.13
C ASP A 46 -0.87 12.84 40.64
N ASP A 47 -0.48 11.61 40.23
CA ASP A 47 -0.65 11.09 38.86
C ASP A 47 -2.14 11.08 38.45
N PHE A 48 -3.01 10.62 39.34
CA PHE A 48 -4.45 10.64 39.09
C PHE A 48 -5.03 12.08 38.97
N ARG A 49 -4.56 13.03 39.79
CA ARG A 49 -4.95 14.43 39.65
C ARG A 49 -4.42 15.07 38.37
N ALA A 50 -3.21 14.75 37.99
CA ALA A 50 -2.61 15.20 36.74
C ALA A 50 -3.40 14.68 35.52
N GLU A 51 -3.76 13.40 35.53
CA GLU A 51 -4.55 12.79 34.46
C GLU A 51 -5.96 13.38 34.40
N GLN A 52 -6.62 13.61 35.54
CA GLN A 52 -7.92 14.31 35.55
C GLN A 52 -7.85 15.76 35.10
N ALA A 53 -6.71 16.45 35.34
CA ALA A 53 -6.52 17.80 34.82
C ALA A 53 -6.35 17.77 33.31
N ARG A 54 -5.52 16.85 32.80
CA ARG A 54 -5.33 16.62 31.38
C ARG A 54 -6.65 16.31 30.64
N LEU A 55 -7.47 15.40 31.18
CA LEU A 55 -8.77 15.07 30.59
C LEU A 55 -9.70 16.28 30.53
N ARG A 56 -9.71 17.12 31.58
CA ARG A 56 -10.50 18.38 31.59
C ARG A 56 -10.01 19.38 30.55
N ASP A 57 -8.70 19.46 30.35
CA ASP A 57 -8.14 20.35 29.34
C ASP A 57 -8.47 19.85 27.93
N ILE A 58 -8.45 18.55 27.69
CA ILE A 58 -8.91 17.92 26.43
C ILE A 58 -10.41 18.20 26.21
N ASP A 59 -11.27 17.98 27.21
CA ASP A 59 -12.71 18.27 27.11
C ASP A 59 -12.98 19.75 26.77
N LYS A 60 -12.19 20.66 27.37
CA LYS A 60 -12.28 22.09 27.08
C LYS A 60 -11.82 22.41 25.66
N ALA A 61 -10.72 21.82 25.21
CA ALA A 61 -10.20 21.98 23.86
C ALA A 61 -11.20 21.44 22.83
N TYR A 62 -11.77 20.26 23.07
CA TYR A 62 -12.80 19.68 22.21
C TYR A 62 -14.05 20.57 22.10
N ALA A 63 -14.52 21.14 23.22
CA ALA A 63 -15.64 22.04 23.21
C ALA A 63 -15.37 23.37 22.50
N ALA A 64 -14.10 23.77 22.38
CA ALA A 64 -13.68 24.98 21.69
C ALA A 64 -13.51 24.79 20.18
N LEU A 65 -13.51 23.54 19.69
CA LEU A 65 -13.43 23.28 18.26
C LEU A 65 -14.57 23.93 17.48
N PRO A 66 -14.32 24.45 16.26
CA PRO A 66 -15.34 25.10 15.46
C PRO A 66 -16.52 24.17 15.17
N GLN A 67 -17.72 24.75 15.13
CA GLN A 67 -18.89 24.03 14.65
C GLN A 67 -18.88 24.03 13.12
N ARG A 68 -18.97 22.86 12.53
CA ARG A 68 -19.02 22.71 11.08
C ARG A 68 -20.43 23.07 10.56
N PRO A 69 -20.54 23.76 9.39
CA PRO A 69 -21.84 24.03 8.79
C PRO A 69 -22.53 22.72 8.39
N SER A 70 -23.86 22.65 8.58
CA SER A 70 -24.65 21.51 8.11
C SER A 70 -24.83 21.56 6.58
N GLY A 71 -24.94 20.40 5.94
CA GLY A 71 -25.14 20.29 4.50
C GLY A 71 -23.91 20.55 3.65
N VAL A 72 -22.73 20.58 4.25
CA VAL A 72 -21.45 20.74 3.56
C VAL A 72 -20.44 19.72 4.09
N VAL A 73 -19.68 19.14 3.19
CA VAL A 73 -18.51 18.29 3.50
C VAL A 73 -17.26 18.97 2.91
N ASP A 74 -16.27 19.21 3.74
CA ASP A 74 -15.00 19.80 3.29
C ASP A 74 -13.90 18.72 3.29
N VAL A 75 -13.26 18.56 2.14
CA VAL A 75 -12.14 17.65 1.88
C VAL A 75 -10.93 18.48 1.49
N ASP A 76 -9.78 18.19 2.07
CA ASP A 76 -8.50 18.77 1.65
C ASP A 76 -7.41 17.68 1.60
N GLY A 77 -6.29 17.96 0.96
CA GLY A 77 -5.19 17.01 0.85
C GLY A 77 -4.44 17.12 -0.45
N THR A 78 -4.04 15.97 -0.97
CA THR A 78 -3.54 15.85 -2.33
C THR A 78 -4.52 14.99 -3.12
N THR A 79 -5.09 15.53 -4.18
CA THR A 79 -5.98 14.77 -5.06
C THR A 79 -5.24 13.59 -5.68
N THR A 80 -5.23 12.49 -4.95
CA THR A 80 -4.51 11.28 -5.32
C THR A 80 -5.17 10.64 -6.53
N GLY A 81 -4.57 10.84 -7.70
CA GLY A 81 -4.99 10.20 -8.93
C GLY A 81 -6.40 10.56 -9.40
N SER A 82 -6.96 11.69 -8.99
CA SER A 82 -8.32 12.13 -9.33
C SER A 82 -9.44 11.21 -8.80
N LEU A 83 -9.18 10.34 -7.84
CA LEU A 83 -10.22 9.44 -7.32
C LEU A 83 -11.29 10.21 -6.56
N THR A 84 -10.89 11.07 -5.62
CA THR A 84 -11.82 11.90 -4.85
C THR A 84 -12.64 12.84 -5.73
N ALA A 85 -12.04 13.47 -6.74
CA ALA A 85 -12.78 14.30 -7.68
C ALA A 85 -13.87 13.52 -8.43
N ARG A 86 -13.57 12.29 -8.88
CA ARG A 86 -14.54 11.40 -9.54
C ARG A 86 -15.65 10.95 -8.60
N GLU A 87 -15.29 10.72 -7.33
CA GLU A 87 -16.30 10.38 -6.32
C GLU A 87 -17.24 11.55 -6.03
N VAL A 88 -16.71 12.78 -5.97
CA VAL A 88 -17.53 13.98 -5.81
C VAL A 88 -18.48 14.14 -7.02
N ASP A 89 -17.97 14.04 -8.25
CA ASP A 89 -18.80 14.09 -9.46
C ASP A 89 -19.92 13.02 -9.44
N SER A 90 -19.57 11.81 -9.00
CA SER A 90 -20.52 10.70 -8.87
C SER A 90 -21.56 10.94 -7.77
N TYR A 91 -21.13 11.48 -6.63
CA TYR A 91 -22.00 11.78 -5.51
C TYR A 91 -22.97 12.92 -5.81
N GLU A 92 -22.49 14.00 -6.40
CA GLU A 92 -23.28 15.18 -6.77
C GLU A 92 -24.35 14.83 -7.82
N ALA A 93 -24.18 13.77 -8.58
CA ALA A 93 -25.21 13.25 -9.49
C ALA A 93 -26.35 12.55 -8.75
N THR A 94 -26.27 12.30 -7.44
CA THR A 94 -27.33 11.68 -6.65
C THR A 94 -28.38 12.71 -6.20
N ALA A 95 -29.62 12.24 -5.99
CA ALA A 95 -30.74 13.14 -5.67
C ALA A 95 -30.63 13.84 -4.29
N ASN A 96 -29.84 13.30 -3.37
CA ASN A 96 -29.71 13.78 -2.00
C ASN A 96 -28.30 14.29 -1.67
N ALA A 97 -27.48 14.54 -2.68
CA ALA A 97 -26.11 15.02 -2.48
C ALA A 97 -26.12 16.36 -1.73
N VAL A 98 -25.21 16.47 -0.78
CA VAL A 98 -24.86 17.76 -0.18
C VAL A 98 -23.66 18.34 -0.92
N GLN A 99 -23.35 19.61 -0.70
CA GLN A 99 -22.19 20.24 -1.28
C GLN A 99 -20.91 19.62 -0.71
N VAL A 100 -19.99 19.21 -1.60
CA VAL A 100 -18.65 18.73 -1.25
C VAL A 100 -17.62 19.71 -1.80
N ASN A 101 -16.87 20.34 -0.92
CA ASN A 101 -15.78 21.22 -1.30
C ASN A 101 -14.47 20.43 -1.25
N VAL A 102 -13.70 20.46 -2.33
CA VAL A 102 -12.39 19.80 -2.40
C VAL A 102 -11.32 20.87 -2.58
N ALA A 103 -10.37 20.91 -1.67
CA ALA A 103 -9.16 21.73 -1.76
C ALA A 103 -7.93 20.82 -2.01
N ASP A 104 -6.84 21.41 -2.46
CA ASP A 104 -5.57 20.75 -2.76
C ASP A 104 -4.42 21.58 -2.17
N ASN A 105 -4.44 21.74 -0.83
CA ASN A 105 -3.44 22.50 -0.10
C ASN A 105 -2.25 21.66 0.39
N GLY A 106 -2.30 20.36 0.13
CA GLY A 106 -1.29 19.39 0.54
C GLY A 106 -1.62 18.70 1.88
N GLU A 107 -1.10 17.50 2.02
CA GLU A 107 -1.42 16.60 3.14
C GLU A 107 -1.10 17.19 4.51
N ASP A 108 0.05 17.88 4.65
CA ASP A 108 0.50 18.44 5.92
C ASP A 108 -0.46 19.52 6.43
N GLN A 109 -0.94 20.41 5.54
CA GLN A 109 -1.93 21.41 5.90
C GLN A 109 -3.29 20.76 6.19
N ALA A 110 -3.73 19.84 5.37
CA ALA A 110 -4.99 19.15 5.55
C ALA A 110 -5.08 18.41 6.90
N TYR A 111 -4.02 17.74 7.32
CA TYR A 111 -3.98 17.09 8.63
C TYR A 111 -4.03 18.10 9.78
N GLN A 112 -3.38 19.26 9.65
CA GLN A 112 -3.48 20.33 10.65
C GLN A 112 -4.93 20.87 10.75
N GLU A 113 -5.58 21.10 9.61
CA GLU A 113 -6.96 21.58 9.54
C GLU A 113 -7.96 20.55 10.07
N LEU A 114 -7.74 19.25 9.81
CA LEU A 114 -8.54 18.17 10.39
C LEU A 114 -8.46 18.17 11.91
N CYS A 115 -7.24 18.23 12.47
CA CYS A 115 -7.05 18.25 13.92
C CYS A 115 -7.49 19.55 14.58
N ALA A 116 -7.59 20.65 13.81
CA ALA A 116 -8.22 21.90 14.24
C ALA A 116 -9.75 21.88 14.08
N GLY A 117 -10.36 20.82 13.56
CA GLY A 117 -11.79 20.68 13.31
C GLY A 117 -12.32 21.61 12.23
N GLN A 118 -11.47 22.06 11.31
CA GLN A 118 -11.81 23.01 10.24
C GLN A 118 -12.31 22.31 8.98
N ILE A 119 -11.88 21.08 8.73
CA ILE A 119 -12.33 20.21 7.63
C ILE A 119 -12.87 18.89 8.16
N ASP A 120 -13.48 18.11 7.30
CA ASP A 120 -14.11 16.83 7.65
C ASP A 120 -13.27 15.62 7.25
N LEU A 121 -12.60 15.71 6.10
CA LEU A 121 -11.89 14.61 5.47
C LEU A 121 -10.53 15.08 4.94
N VAL A 122 -9.52 14.23 5.07
CA VAL A 122 -8.23 14.40 4.41
C VAL A 122 -8.05 13.32 3.35
N ASP A 123 -7.81 13.71 2.11
CA ASP A 123 -7.39 12.82 1.02
C ASP A 123 -5.85 12.78 0.99
N SER A 124 -5.28 11.61 1.19
CA SER A 124 -3.82 11.48 1.33
C SER A 124 -3.25 10.21 0.74
N ALA A 125 -1.99 10.28 0.36
CA ALA A 125 -1.20 9.13 -0.10
C ALA A 125 -0.23 8.61 0.98
N ARG A 126 -0.35 9.13 2.20
CA ARG A 126 0.35 8.68 3.40
C ARG A 126 -0.58 8.63 4.60
N PRO A 127 -0.32 7.76 5.58
CA PRO A 127 -1.02 7.84 6.86
C PRO A 127 -0.70 9.15 7.59
N ILE A 128 -1.58 9.51 8.52
CA ILE A 128 -1.31 10.59 9.48
C ILE A 128 -0.03 10.28 10.26
N SER A 129 0.86 11.25 10.39
CA SER A 129 2.07 11.12 11.18
C SER A 129 1.78 11.11 12.68
N ARG A 130 2.75 10.64 13.48
CA ARG A 130 2.62 10.66 14.95
C ARG A 130 2.37 12.06 15.49
N ALA A 131 3.09 13.07 15.02
CA ALA A 131 2.94 14.44 15.49
C ALA A 131 1.55 15.04 15.16
N GLU A 132 1.04 14.77 13.96
CA GLU A 132 -0.30 15.17 13.55
C GLU A 132 -1.37 14.43 14.38
N TRP A 133 -1.20 13.13 14.56
CA TRP A 133 -2.12 12.33 15.39
C TRP A 133 -2.15 12.82 16.84
N GLU A 134 -0.99 13.11 17.44
CA GLU A 134 -0.88 13.66 18.79
C GLU A 134 -1.59 15.02 18.89
N ALA A 135 -1.52 15.85 17.84
CA ALA A 135 -2.26 17.11 17.78
C ALA A 135 -3.79 16.89 17.79
N CYS A 136 -4.30 15.89 17.05
CA CYS A 136 -5.70 15.49 17.11
C CYS A 136 -6.10 14.99 18.51
N GLN A 137 -5.27 14.13 19.12
CA GLN A 137 -5.52 13.59 20.46
C GLN A 137 -5.51 14.68 21.54
N ALA A 138 -4.67 15.70 21.39
CA ALA A 138 -4.60 16.82 22.34
C ALA A 138 -5.92 17.61 22.43
N VAL A 139 -6.76 17.56 21.40
CA VAL A 139 -8.09 18.19 21.37
C VAL A 139 -9.23 17.16 21.46
N GLY A 140 -8.94 15.91 21.76
CA GLY A 140 -9.93 14.85 21.96
C GLY A 140 -10.58 14.32 20.68
N LEU A 141 -9.92 14.47 19.55
CA LEU A 141 -10.35 13.90 18.27
C LEU A 141 -9.73 12.52 18.06
N ASP A 142 -10.58 11.50 17.96
CA ASP A 142 -10.18 10.16 17.56
C ASP A 142 -10.14 10.05 16.03
N VAL A 143 -9.00 9.61 15.50
CA VAL A 143 -8.75 9.52 14.07
C VAL A 143 -9.21 8.17 13.54
N VAL A 144 -9.86 8.17 12.39
CA VAL A 144 -10.25 6.99 11.61
C VAL A 144 -9.68 7.14 10.20
N GLN A 145 -9.05 6.09 9.68
CA GLN A 145 -8.55 6.06 8.31
C GLN A 145 -9.22 4.94 7.53
N PHE A 146 -9.68 5.28 6.33
CA PHE A 146 -10.21 4.35 5.33
C PHE A 146 -9.22 4.28 4.18
N GLN A 147 -8.90 3.07 3.76
CA GLN A 147 -8.12 2.88 2.54
C GLN A 147 -9.07 2.78 1.35
N VAL A 148 -8.94 3.64 0.38
CA VAL A 148 -9.86 3.68 -0.78
C VAL A 148 -9.28 3.03 -2.03
N ALA A 149 -7.95 3.02 -2.15
CA ALA A 149 -7.22 2.36 -3.23
C ALA A 149 -5.73 2.22 -2.83
N ALA A 150 -4.92 1.77 -3.77
CA ALA A 150 -3.47 1.86 -3.69
C ALA A 150 -2.89 2.18 -5.06
N GLU A 151 -1.64 2.61 -5.07
CA GLU A 151 -0.85 2.79 -6.29
C GLU A 151 0.53 2.17 -6.10
N ALA A 152 1.09 1.61 -7.16
CA ALA A 152 2.44 1.06 -7.11
C ALA A 152 3.16 1.19 -8.44
N ILE A 153 4.47 1.30 -8.35
CA ILE A 153 5.41 1.22 -9.47
C ILE A 153 6.05 -0.16 -9.48
N VAL A 154 6.08 -0.77 -10.64
CA VAL A 154 6.72 -2.06 -10.91
C VAL A 154 7.93 -1.84 -11.80
N ILE A 155 9.10 -2.25 -11.36
CA ILE A 155 10.31 -2.29 -12.17
C ILE A 155 10.34 -3.60 -12.94
N ALA A 156 10.37 -3.55 -14.25
CA ALA A 156 10.26 -4.77 -15.05
C ALA A 156 11.23 -4.82 -16.23
N ILE A 157 11.60 -6.04 -16.55
CA ILE A 157 12.34 -6.43 -17.76
C ILE A 157 11.43 -7.29 -18.64
N LYS A 158 11.92 -7.66 -19.81
CA LYS A 158 11.22 -8.59 -20.70
C LYS A 158 11.05 -9.96 -20.02
N SER A 159 9.84 -10.52 -20.05
CA SER A 159 9.49 -11.76 -19.33
C SER A 159 10.33 -12.97 -19.73
N GLU A 160 10.75 -13.03 -21.00
CA GLU A 160 11.54 -14.10 -21.58
C GLU A 160 13.04 -13.99 -21.24
N THR A 161 13.49 -12.87 -20.66
CA THR A 161 14.91 -12.60 -20.41
C THR A 161 15.24 -12.67 -18.92
N ASP A 162 16.53 -12.76 -18.64
CA ASP A 162 17.11 -12.82 -17.32
C ASP A 162 18.35 -11.93 -17.25
N VAL A 163 18.59 -11.32 -16.13
CA VAL A 163 19.80 -10.55 -15.85
C VAL A 163 20.58 -11.11 -14.66
N GLY A 164 20.24 -12.34 -14.25
CA GLY A 164 20.89 -13.03 -13.14
C GLY A 164 20.28 -12.77 -11.76
N ALA A 165 19.18 -12.00 -11.71
CA ALA A 165 18.48 -11.71 -10.44
C ALA A 165 17.02 -11.38 -10.66
N ASP A 166 16.25 -11.58 -9.58
CA ASP A 166 14.81 -11.27 -9.50
C ASP A 166 14.48 -10.19 -8.49
N CYS A 167 15.47 -9.74 -7.74
CA CYS A 167 15.27 -8.87 -6.59
C CYS A 167 16.17 -7.64 -6.66
N LEU A 168 15.60 -6.47 -6.40
CA LEU A 168 16.32 -5.19 -6.29
C LEU A 168 16.03 -4.56 -4.93
N GLY A 169 17.04 -3.92 -4.34
CA GLY A 169 16.81 -2.97 -3.25
C GLY A 169 16.27 -1.64 -3.78
N VAL A 170 15.52 -0.91 -2.97
CA VAL A 170 15.07 0.45 -3.32
C VAL A 170 16.24 1.34 -3.72
N ASP A 171 17.37 1.25 -3.01
CA ASP A 171 18.58 2.02 -3.35
C ASP A 171 19.19 1.60 -4.69
N GLN A 172 19.15 0.31 -5.03
CA GLN A 172 19.58 -0.17 -6.34
C GLN A 172 18.67 0.35 -7.46
N VAL A 173 17.34 0.42 -7.22
CA VAL A 173 16.40 1.05 -8.14
C VAL A 173 16.74 2.53 -8.31
N ARG A 174 17.01 3.24 -7.22
CA ARG A 174 17.46 4.65 -7.28
C ARG A 174 18.73 4.79 -8.12
N ASP A 175 19.72 3.94 -7.90
CA ASP A 175 20.99 3.95 -8.64
C ASP A 175 20.82 3.65 -10.13
N LEU A 176 19.84 2.83 -10.51
CA LEU A 176 19.52 2.58 -11.92
C LEU A 176 19.07 3.86 -12.64
N TYR A 177 18.30 4.74 -11.97
CA TYR A 177 17.56 5.83 -12.62
C TYR A 177 18.12 7.23 -12.36
N ARG A 178 18.81 7.47 -11.23
CA ARG A 178 19.26 8.80 -10.83
C ARG A 178 20.21 9.45 -11.82
N ALA A 179 20.21 10.77 -11.83
CA ALA A 179 21.20 11.56 -12.57
C ALA A 179 22.64 11.16 -12.22
N GLY A 180 23.49 11.15 -13.24
CA GLY A 180 24.89 10.81 -13.07
C GLY A 180 25.17 9.35 -12.69
N SER A 181 24.17 8.46 -12.78
CA SER A 181 24.39 7.02 -12.58
C SER A 181 25.49 6.50 -13.52
N PRO A 182 26.53 5.82 -13.00
CA PRO A 182 27.60 5.26 -13.82
C PRO A 182 27.24 3.87 -14.40
N LEU A 183 26.08 3.34 -14.07
CA LEU A 183 25.68 1.99 -14.41
C LEU A 183 25.34 1.87 -15.89
N THR A 184 26.10 1.05 -16.61
CA THR A 184 25.89 0.72 -18.03
C THR A 184 25.78 -0.78 -18.27
N ASN A 185 25.98 -1.58 -17.23
CA ASN A 185 25.94 -3.03 -17.26
C ASN A 185 25.38 -3.58 -15.96
N TRP A 186 24.60 -4.64 -16.02
CA TRP A 186 24.01 -5.29 -14.85
C TRP A 186 25.02 -5.96 -13.92
N SER A 187 26.22 -6.28 -14.41
CA SER A 187 27.30 -6.86 -13.58
C SER A 187 28.02 -5.85 -12.69
N GLN A 188 27.79 -4.54 -12.88
CA GLN A 188 28.46 -3.51 -12.08
C GLN A 188 27.87 -3.44 -10.66
N GLU A 189 28.74 -3.13 -9.68
CA GLU A 189 28.29 -2.80 -8.34
C GLU A 189 27.44 -1.49 -8.34
N PRO A 190 26.34 -1.39 -7.58
CA PRO A 190 25.92 -2.35 -6.53
C PRO A 190 25.02 -3.50 -7.02
N LEU A 191 24.82 -3.69 -8.31
CA LEU A 191 23.93 -4.73 -8.86
C LEU A 191 24.56 -6.12 -8.77
N GLY A 192 25.74 -6.30 -9.39
CA GLY A 192 26.50 -7.54 -9.31
C GLY A 192 25.86 -8.75 -10.02
N TYR A 193 25.03 -8.51 -11.04
CA TYR A 193 24.30 -9.54 -11.76
C TYR A 193 25.07 -10.07 -12.97
N ASP A 194 24.37 -10.54 -13.99
CA ASP A 194 25.00 -11.04 -15.21
C ASP A 194 25.69 -9.93 -16.02
N ASP A 195 26.71 -10.30 -16.79
CA ASP A 195 27.34 -9.40 -17.75
C ASP A 195 26.41 -9.14 -18.95
N VAL A 196 25.49 -8.21 -18.74
CA VAL A 196 24.46 -7.80 -19.70
C VAL A 196 24.42 -6.28 -19.77
N PRO A 197 24.44 -5.70 -20.98
CA PRO A 197 24.32 -4.25 -21.13
C PRO A 197 23.02 -3.73 -20.53
N LEU A 198 23.12 -2.70 -19.69
CA LEU A 198 21.98 -2.02 -19.07
C LEU A 198 21.43 -0.94 -20.01
N ARG A 199 20.13 -0.92 -20.19
CA ARG A 199 19.37 0.15 -20.85
C ARG A 199 18.18 0.50 -19.99
N VAL A 200 18.10 1.77 -19.60
CA VAL A 200 17.09 2.26 -18.66
C VAL A 200 16.10 3.18 -19.37
N GLY A 201 14.83 2.98 -19.14
CA GLY A 201 13.77 3.81 -19.69
C GLY A 201 12.52 3.79 -18.81
N GLY A 202 11.49 4.43 -19.28
CA GLY A 202 10.20 4.51 -18.60
C GLY A 202 9.38 5.70 -19.08
N PRO A 203 8.24 5.96 -18.43
CA PRO A 203 7.35 7.06 -18.77
C PRO A 203 8.01 8.43 -18.72
N ASP A 204 7.46 9.36 -19.47
CA ASP A 204 7.80 10.78 -19.44
C ASP A 204 7.04 11.56 -18.33
N PRO A 205 7.35 12.85 -18.12
CA PRO A 205 6.73 13.67 -17.09
C PRO A 205 5.20 13.81 -17.17
N ASP A 206 4.61 13.60 -18.35
CA ASP A 206 3.16 13.71 -18.54
C ASP A 206 2.40 12.48 -18.00
N ASN A 207 3.12 11.43 -17.62
CA ASN A 207 2.56 10.22 -17.04
C ASN A 207 2.44 10.35 -15.51
N SER A 208 1.28 10.02 -14.95
CA SER A 208 1.04 10.09 -13.50
C SER A 208 2.01 9.24 -12.66
N GLY A 209 2.49 8.12 -13.20
CA GLY A 209 3.49 7.28 -12.55
C GLY A 209 4.87 7.94 -12.45
N PHE A 210 5.18 8.91 -13.30
CA PHE A 210 6.45 9.63 -13.27
C PHE A 210 6.62 10.45 -11.99
N GLY A 211 5.60 11.21 -11.61
CA GLY A 211 5.62 12.02 -10.39
C GLY A 211 5.75 11.17 -9.13
N PHE A 212 5.02 10.05 -9.08
CA PHE A 212 5.15 9.10 -7.98
C PHE A 212 6.56 8.51 -7.90
N PHE A 213 7.10 8.01 -9.02
CA PHE A 213 8.45 7.46 -9.09
C PHE A 213 9.50 8.50 -8.68
N GLY A 214 9.43 9.70 -9.22
CA GLY A 214 10.34 10.79 -8.91
C GLY A 214 10.36 11.13 -7.42
N ARG A 215 9.19 11.27 -6.81
CA ARG A 215 9.07 11.64 -5.40
C ARG A 215 9.54 10.53 -4.45
N TYR A 216 9.11 9.28 -4.67
CA TYR A 216 9.31 8.20 -3.71
C TYR A 216 10.56 7.35 -3.96
N VAL A 217 11.11 7.36 -5.18
CA VAL A 217 12.31 6.61 -5.52
C VAL A 217 13.52 7.53 -5.64
N LEU A 218 13.35 8.71 -6.25
CA LEU A 218 14.45 9.65 -6.52
C LEU A 218 14.49 10.83 -5.54
N ASP A 219 13.61 10.86 -4.52
CA ASP A 219 13.51 11.93 -3.52
C ASP A 219 13.32 13.33 -4.13
N ALA A 220 12.70 13.40 -5.31
CA ALA A 220 12.44 14.68 -5.96
C ALA A 220 11.28 15.40 -5.27
N PRO A 221 11.42 16.67 -4.87
CA PRO A 221 10.37 17.40 -4.17
C PRO A 221 9.14 17.66 -5.04
N GLU A 222 9.33 17.75 -6.35
CA GLU A 222 8.28 18.00 -7.34
C GLU A 222 8.56 17.21 -8.62
N PRO A 223 7.54 16.81 -9.39
CA PRO A 223 7.72 16.11 -10.67
C PRO A 223 8.61 16.87 -11.67
N SER A 224 8.53 18.20 -11.67
CA SER A 224 9.34 19.07 -12.52
C SER A 224 10.84 19.08 -12.16
N ARG A 225 11.19 18.57 -10.99
CA ARG A 225 12.57 18.49 -10.46
C ARG A 225 13.13 17.07 -10.44
N VAL A 226 12.48 16.16 -11.13
CA VAL A 226 13.00 14.79 -11.28
C VAL A 226 14.20 14.85 -12.22
N ASP A 227 15.37 14.51 -11.69
CA ASP A 227 16.61 14.50 -12.44
C ASP A 227 17.03 13.05 -12.73
N LEU A 228 16.92 12.66 -13.99
CA LEU A 228 17.19 11.32 -14.48
C LEU A 228 18.57 11.27 -15.17
N ARG A 229 19.07 10.06 -15.30
CA ARG A 229 20.27 9.79 -16.08
C ARG A 229 20.12 10.28 -17.53
N SER A 230 21.22 10.76 -18.12
CA SER A 230 21.18 11.42 -19.44
C SER A 230 20.85 10.48 -20.60
N ASP A 231 21.01 9.17 -20.43
CA ASP A 231 20.70 8.13 -21.40
C ASP A 231 19.36 7.42 -21.11
N TYR A 232 18.53 7.99 -20.23
CA TYR A 232 17.18 7.50 -19.97
C TYR A 232 16.32 7.60 -21.22
N HIS A 233 15.68 6.50 -21.58
CA HIS A 233 14.74 6.45 -22.70
C HIS A 233 13.37 6.94 -22.26
N LEU A 234 13.05 8.17 -22.61
CA LEU A 234 11.73 8.77 -22.38
C LEU A 234 10.69 8.14 -23.30
N ALA A 235 9.68 7.54 -22.72
CA ALA A 235 8.53 6.97 -23.43
C ALA A 235 7.28 7.83 -23.17
N ASN A 236 6.64 8.30 -24.22
CA ASN A 236 5.46 9.15 -24.13
C ASN A 236 4.17 8.38 -23.76
N SER A 237 4.27 7.08 -23.53
CA SER A 237 3.18 6.23 -23.06
C SER A 237 3.70 4.95 -22.42
N ASP A 238 2.89 4.34 -21.58
CA ASP A 238 3.18 3.02 -20.99
C ASP A 238 3.43 1.96 -22.10
N GLU A 239 2.73 2.05 -23.24
CA GLU A 239 2.95 1.16 -24.38
C GLU A 239 4.33 1.34 -24.97
N GLN A 240 4.80 2.57 -25.15
CA GLN A 240 6.16 2.80 -25.68
C GLN A 240 7.22 2.37 -24.68
N ALA A 241 7.02 2.58 -23.39
CA ALA A 241 7.91 2.05 -22.34
C ALA A 241 7.96 0.52 -22.41
N ARG A 242 6.81 -0.15 -22.59
CA ARG A 242 6.76 -1.60 -22.76
C ARG A 242 7.49 -2.05 -24.02
N LEU A 243 7.26 -1.37 -25.17
CA LEU A 243 7.95 -1.68 -26.42
C LEU A 243 9.46 -1.44 -26.34
N PHE A 244 9.92 -0.49 -25.54
CA PHE A 244 11.33 -0.30 -25.22
C PHE A 244 11.91 -1.53 -24.51
N VAL A 245 11.17 -2.12 -23.59
CA VAL A 245 11.60 -3.29 -22.81
C VAL A 245 11.49 -4.59 -23.61
N VAL A 246 10.36 -4.82 -24.27
CA VAL A 246 10.07 -6.12 -24.89
C VAL A 246 10.41 -6.19 -26.38
N GLY A 247 10.58 -5.04 -27.03
CA GLY A 247 10.70 -4.94 -28.46
C GLY A 247 9.36 -4.99 -29.19
N LYS A 248 9.43 -4.90 -30.51
CA LYS A 248 8.23 -5.06 -31.35
C LYS A 248 7.76 -6.51 -31.30
N PRO A 249 6.43 -6.72 -31.31
CA PRO A 249 5.88 -8.07 -31.34
C PRO A 249 6.48 -8.88 -32.48
N TRP A 250 6.74 -10.15 -32.21
CA TRP A 250 7.22 -11.09 -33.19
C TRP A 250 6.37 -11.06 -34.45
N MET A 251 6.99 -10.81 -35.58
CA MET A 251 6.40 -11.24 -36.83
C MET A 251 6.48 -12.76 -36.84
N GLN A 252 5.33 -13.43 -36.70
CA GLN A 252 5.27 -14.88 -36.83
C GLN A 252 5.92 -15.28 -38.17
N VAL A 253 7.07 -15.90 -38.09
CA VAL A 253 7.71 -16.47 -39.27
C VAL A 253 6.85 -17.64 -39.71
N LYS A 254 6.25 -17.57 -40.91
CA LYS A 254 5.46 -18.67 -41.46
C LYS A 254 6.25 -19.96 -41.35
N ALA A 255 5.63 -20.98 -40.76
CA ALA A 255 6.21 -22.29 -40.57
C ALA A 255 6.83 -22.80 -41.89
N ALA A 256 7.98 -23.44 -41.80
CA ALA A 256 8.64 -24.07 -42.92
C ALA A 256 7.69 -25.03 -43.64
N ARG A 257 7.89 -25.22 -44.93
CA ARG A 257 7.04 -26.01 -45.83
C ARG A 257 6.98 -27.52 -45.56
N PHE A 258 7.46 -27.96 -44.41
CA PHE A 258 7.54 -29.38 -44.06
C PHE A 258 6.68 -29.67 -42.81
N ASP A 259 5.81 -30.67 -42.88
CA ASP A 259 4.92 -31.09 -41.83
C ASP A 259 5.62 -31.40 -40.50
N ASP A 260 6.86 -31.94 -40.56
CA ASP A 260 7.65 -32.23 -39.38
C ASP A 260 8.14 -30.95 -38.66
N ALA A 261 8.48 -29.90 -39.40
CA ALA A 261 8.88 -28.62 -38.85
C ALA A 261 7.70 -27.93 -38.17
N ALA A 262 6.52 -27.97 -38.79
CA ALA A 262 5.29 -27.44 -38.20
C ALA A 262 4.91 -28.18 -36.92
N ARG A 263 5.05 -29.50 -36.92
CA ARG A 263 4.76 -30.33 -35.73
C ARG A 263 5.75 -30.06 -34.59
N LEU A 264 7.04 -29.99 -34.85
CA LEU A 264 8.06 -29.70 -33.83
C LEU A 264 7.88 -28.31 -33.26
N ARG A 265 7.52 -27.34 -34.12
CA ARG A 265 7.20 -25.99 -33.67
C ARG A 265 5.95 -25.94 -32.82
N ALA A 266 4.88 -26.63 -33.20
CA ALA A 266 3.67 -26.73 -32.42
C ALA A 266 3.90 -27.41 -31.04
N GLN A 267 4.77 -28.43 -31.00
CA GLN A 267 5.16 -29.05 -29.75
C GLN A 267 5.96 -28.11 -28.84
N ALA A 268 6.89 -27.35 -29.43
CA ALA A 268 7.67 -26.37 -28.70
C ALA A 268 6.80 -25.20 -28.21
N ASP A 269 5.82 -24.75 -29.02
CA ASP A 269 4.84 -23.74 -28.62
C ASP A 269 3.94 -24.24 -27.49
N GLN A 270 3.47 -25.48 -27.57
CA GLN A 270 2.69 -26.09 -26.50
C GLN A 270 3.50 -26.16 -25.19
N ALA A 271 4.78 -26.52 -25.27
CA ALA A 271 5.64 -26.55 -24.08
C ALA A 271 5.81 -25.16 -23.46
N VAL A 272 5.84 -24.11 -24.25
CA VAL A 272 5.84 -22.71 -23.75
C VAL A 272 4.51 -22.38 -23.07
N GLN A 273 3.36 -22.76 -23.66
CA GLN A 273 2.06 -22.52 -23.06
C GLN A 273 1.89 -23.29 -21.74
N ASP A 274 2.34 -24.54 -21.71
CA ASP A 274 2.30 -25.38 -20.49
C ASP A 274 3.15 -24.75 -19.37
N ALA A 275 4.35 -24.28 -19.73
CA ALA A 275 5.25 -23.63 -18.78
C ALA A 275 4.72 -22.27 -18.29
N ARG A 276 4.01 -21.52 -19.13
CA ARG A 276 3.30 -20.28 -18.74
C ARG A 276 2.19 -20.59 -17.74
N THR A 277 1.38 -21.60 -18.03
CA THR A 277 0.31 -22.05 -17.12
C THR A 277 0.87 -22.47 -15.75
N GLU A 278 2.00 -23.19 -15.78
CA GLU A 278 2.67 -23.58 -14.54
C GLU A 278 3.23 -22.39 -13.76
N MET A 279 3.78 -21.41 -14.47
CA MET A 279 4.28 -20.16 -13.86
C MET A 279 3.15 -19.37 -13.20
N GLU A 280 1.99 -19.28 -13.86
CA GLU A 280 0.80 -18.62 -13.32
C GLU A 280 0.29 -19.33 -12.06
N ALA A 281 0.22 -20.69 -12.11
CA ALA A 281 -0.16 -21.49 -10.95
C ALA A 281 0.81 -21.29 -9.76
N ALA A 282 2.11 -21.27 -10.04
CA ALA A 282 3.12 -21.06 -9.02
C ALA A 282 3.08 -19.63 -8.43
N ARG A 283 2.73 -18.64 -9.25
CA ARG A 283 2.47 -17.26 -8.81
C ARG A 283 1.27 -17.22 -7.85
N THR A 284 0.14 -17.79 -8.23
CA THR A 284 -1.06 -17.84 -7.39
C THR A 284 -0.80 -18.56 -6.05
N GLU A 285 -0.01 -19.63 -6.07
CA GLU A 285 0.38 -20.34 -4.85
C GLU A 285 1.23 -19.45 -3.92
N LEU A 286 2.17 -18.69 -4.48
CA LEU A 286 2.97 -17.75 -3.71
C LEU A 286 2.11 -16.64 -3.10
N GLU A 287 1.21 -16.05 -3.89
CA GLU A 287 0.27 -15.04 -3.40
C GLU A 287 -0.60 -15.56 -2.25
N THR A 288 -1.11 -16.79 -2.40
CA THR A 288 -1.89 -17.47 -1.35
C THR A 288 -1.05 -17.67 -0.08
N ALA A 289 0.17 -18.16 -0.22
CA ALA A 289 1.07 -18.40 0.92
C ALA A 289 1.41 -17.10 1.65
N LEU A 290 1.66 -16.01 0.90
CA LEU A 290 1.89 -14.68 1.44
C LEU A 290 0.66 -14.14 2.19
N ALA A 291 -0.55 -14.36 1.65
CA ALA A 291 -1.80 -13.98 2.30
C ALA A 291 -2.02 -14.73 3.62
N GLU A 292 -1.77 -16.04 3.63
CA GLU A 292 -1.88 -16.86 4.86
C GLU A 292 -0.86 -16.45 5.92
N ARG A 293 0.39 -16.14 5.51
CA ARG A 293 1.42 -15.64 6.42
C ARG A 293 0.99 -14.31 7.05
N ALA A 294 0.52 -13.35 6.24
CA ALA A 294 0.06 -12.07 6.72
C ALA A 294 -1.14 -12.20 7.68
N LYS A 295 -2.08 -13.12 7.37
CA LYS A 295 -3.18 -13.46 8.27
C LYS A 295 -2.65 -14.04 9.58
N GLY A 296 -1.69 -14.96 9.53
CA GLY A 296 -1.07 -15.55 10.72
C GLY A 296 -0.36 -14.56 11.62
N ILE A 297 0.20 -13.49 11.04
CA ILE A 297 0.81 -12.37 11.79
C ILE A 297 -0.29 -11.56 12.48
N ARG A 298 -1.35 -11.16 11.75
CA ARG A 298 -2.47 -10.40 12.30
C ARG A 298 -3.23 -11.14 13.41
N ASP A 299 -3.44 -12.45 13.22
CA ASP A 299 -4.15 -13.31 14.15
C ASP A 299 -3.26 -13.73 15.35
N GLU A 300 -2.07 -13.16 15.52
CA GLU A 300 -1.11 -13.46 16.59
C GLU A 300 -0.83 -14.94 16.81
N ARG A 301 -0.84 -15.75 15.74
CA ARG A 301 -0.60 -17.18 15.81
C ARG A 301 0.70 -17.50 16.54
N SER A 302 0.80 -18.72 17.03
CA SER A 302 2.00 -19.23 17.72
C SER A 302 3.27 -19.08 16.85
N VAL A 303 4.43 -18.95 17.48
CA VAL A 303 5.73 -18.88 16.79
C VAL A 303 5.91 -20.08 15.85
N ALA A 304 5.48 -21.28 16.29
CA ALA A 304 5.57 -22.48 15.47
C ALA A 304 4.68 -22.42 14.21
N ASP A 305 3.51 -21.81 14.31
CA ASP A 305 2.62 -21.65 13.15
C ASP A 305 3.12 -20.57 12.19
N LYS A 306 3.64 -19.46 12.72
CA LYS A 306 4.30 -18.41 11.92
C LYS A 306 5.51 -18.98 11.15
N GLN A 307 6.28 -19.89 11.79
CA GLN A 307 7.38 -20.58 11.13
C GLN A 307 6.89 -21.48 9.99
N LYS A 308 5.80 -22.23 10.19
CA LYS A 308 5.18 -23.04 9.13
C LYS A 308 4.65 -22.20 7.97
N ASP A 309 4.07 -21.03 8.27
CA ASP A 309 3.60 -20.12 7.25
C ASP A 309 4.79 -19.57 6.45
N GLN A 310 5.92 -19.24 7.10
CA GLN A 310 7.15 -18.86 6.41
C GLN A 310 7.70 -19.98 5.54
N GLU A 311 7.76 -21.22 6.03
CA GLU A 311 8.20 -22.38 5.25
C GLU A 311 7.34 -22.62 3.99
N ARG A 312 6.02 -22.33 4.06
CA ARG A 312 5.13 -22.37 2.89
C ARG A 312 5.49 -21.31 1.86
N VAL A 313 5.73 -20.08 2.32
CA VAL A 313 6.18 -18.99 1.45
C VAL A 313 7.49 -19.37 0.76
N ASP A 314 8.48 -19.87 1.51
CA ASP A 314 9.78 -20.26 0.96
C ASP A 314 9.63 -21.39 -0.10
N LYS A 315 8.77 -22.38 0.17
CA LYS A 315 8.47 -23.45 -0.80
C LYS A 315 7.80 -22.91 -2.05
N ALA A 316 6.81 -22.05 -1.89
CA ALA A 316 6.11 -21.45 -3.02
C ALA A 316 7.04 -20.54 -3.85
N PHE A 317 7.94 -19.82 -3.20
CA PHE A 317 8.97 -19.03 -3.86
C PHE A 317 9.92 -19.90 -4.71
N VAL A 318 10.43 -21.00 -4.13
CA VAL A 318 11.29 -21.95 -4.86
C VAL A 318 10.53 -22.57 -6.04
N ARG A 319 9.24 -22.92 -5.84
CA ARG A 319 8.42 -23.48 -6.92
C ARG A 319 8.23 -22.47 -8.05
N ARG A 320 7.96 -21.20 -7.74
CA ARG A 320 7.86 -20.13 -8.74
C ARG A 320 9.20 -19.96 -9.49
N SER A 321 10.34 -19.99 -8.78
CA SER A 321 11.65 -19.94 -9.43
C SER A 321 11.84 -21.09 -10.40
N HIS A 322 11.53 -22.32 -10.01
CA HIS A 322 11.60 -23.48 -10.89
C HIS A 322 10.64 -23.40 -12.08
N ALA A 323 9.42 -22.88 -11.87
CA ALA A 323 8.47 -22.68 -12.96
C ALA A 323 9.01 -21.65 -13.99
N ARG A 324 9.64 -20.59 -13.50
CA ARG A 324 10.34 -19.61 -14.35
C ARG A 324 11.46 -20.24 -15.14
N ASP A 325 12.31 -21.04 -14.48
CA ASP A 325 13.44 -21.70 -15.16
C ASP A 325 12.93 -22.66 -16.24
N ARG A 326 11.81 -23.35 -16.00
CA ARG A 326 11.14 -24.17 -17.02
C ARG A 326 10.59 -23.34 -18.17
N LEU A 327 9.98 -22.19 -17.89
CA LEU A 327 9.52 -21.27 -18.93
C LEU A 327 10.69 -20.77 -19.78
N ASN A 328 11.79 -20.35 -19.17
CA ASN A 328 12.99 -19.93 -19.88
C ASN A 328 13.57 -21.06 -20.74
N ALA A 329 13.62 -22.28 -20.21
CA ALA A 329 14.08 -23.44 -20.97
C ALA A 329 13.15 -23.79 -22.14
N ALA A 330 11.82 -23.68 -21.96
CA ALA A 330 10.85 -23.89 -23.03
C ALA A 330 10.99 -22.83 -24.13
N LEU A 331 11.19 -21.58 -23.75
CA LEU A 331 11.42 -20.46 -24.67
C LEU A 331 12.74 -20.61 -25.44
N ASP A 332 13.81 -21.02 -24.76
CA ASP A 332 15.10 -21.33 -25.44
C ASP A 332 14.94 -22.50 -26.40
N HIS A 333 14.21 -23.54 -25.98
CA HIS A 333 13.91 -24.69 -26.86
C HIS A 333 13.08 -24.27 -28.07
N TYR A 334 11.98 -23.50 -27.83
CA TYR A 334 11.17 -22.92 -28.90
C TYR A 334 12.05 -22.12 -29.87
N GLY A 335 12.89 -21.24 -29.32
CA GLY A 335 13.86 -20.48 -30.08
C GLY A 335 14.79 -21.34 -30.93
N LYS A 336 15.34 -22.45 -30.42
CA LYS A 336 16.19 -23.40 -31.15
C LYS A 336 15.44 -24.12 -32.26
N VAL A 337 14.20 -24.54 -32.00
CA VAL A 337 13.33 -25.18 -32.99
C VAL A 337 12.96 -24.20 -34.10
N ASP A 338 12.51 -23.03 -33.73
CA ASP A 338 12.19 -21.97 -34.69
C ASP A 338 13.42 -21.56 -35.50
N ASN A 339 14.64 -21.47 -34.93
CA ASN A 339 15.94 -21.25 -35.58
C ASN A 339 16.24 -22.27 -36.68
N ARG A 340 15.99 -23.49 -36.36
CA ARG A 340 16.30 -24.56 -37.33
C ARG A 340 15.38 -24.54 -38.55
N TYR A 341 14.16 -24.07 -38.38
CA TYR A 341 13.08 -24.20 -39.36
C TYR A 341 12.46 -22.88 -39.83
N GLY A 342 12.78 -21.75 -39.29
CA GLY A 342 12.06 -20.52 -39.53
C GLY A 342 12.81 -19.21 -39.68
N GLY A 343 14.13 -19.21 -39.70
CA GLY A 343 14.87 -17.94 -39.89
C GLY A 343 15.20 -17.18 -38.61
N ILE A 344 15.69 -17.83 -37.68
CA ILE A 344 15.88 -17.49 -36.28
C ILE A 344 17.15 -16.77 -35.91
N ASN A 345 18.11 -16.71 -36.72
CA ASN A 345 19.19 -15.76 -36.43
C ASN A 345 18.63 -14.36 -36.13
N HIS A 346 17.54 -14.02 -36.80
CA HIS A 346 16.85 -12.77 -36.56
C HIS A 346 16.08 -12.73 -35.21
N ALA A 347 15.39 -13.80 -34.83
CA ALA A 347 14.69 -13.90 -33.56
C ALA A 347 15.64 -13.92 -32.37
N ARG A 348 16.75 -14.62 -32.48
CA ARG A 348 17.81 -14.64 -31.45
C ARG A 348 18.50 -13.28 -31.31
N GLN A 349 18.69 -12.56 -32.40
CA GLN A 349 19.17 -11.19 -32.38
C GLN A 349 18.17 -10.25 -31.68
N LEU A 350 16.88 -10.39 -31.94
CA LEU A 350 15.83 -9.59 -31.27
C LEU A 350 15.69 -9.94 -29.80
N TYR A 351 15.77 -11.21 -29.43
CA TYR A 351 15.80 -11.65 -28.04
C TYR A 351 16.96 -11.01 -27.27
N ASN A 352 18.17 -11.14 -27.80
CA ASN A 352 19.38 -10.60 -27.18
C ASN A 352 19.41 -9.05 -27.22
N ALA A 353 18.79 -8.42 -28.21
CA ALA A 353 18.79 -6.98 -28.37
C ALA A 353 18.04 -6.25 -27.25
N TYR A 354 17.07 -6.92 -26.63
CA TYR A 354 16.26 -6.35 -25.56
C TYR A 354 16.58 -6.92 -24.17
N ARG A 355 17.53 -7.86 -24.09
CA ARG A 355 18.04 -8.34 -22.80
C ARG A 355 18.73 -7.18 -22.07
N GLY A 356 18.37 -6.98 -20.81
CA GLY A 356 18.95 -5.91 -20.00
C GLY A 356 18.26 -4.55 -20.14
N HIS A 357 17.22 -4.43 -20.98
CA HIS A 357 16.35 -3.27 -20.97
C HIS A 357 15.44 -3.34 -19.76
N VAL A 358 15.33 -2.24 -19.02
CA VAL A 358 14.47 -2.11 -17.84
C VAL A 358 13.67 -0.83 -17.91
N ALA A 359 12.41 -0.90 -17.50
CA ALA A 359 11.57 0.27 -17.30
C ALA A 359 10.68 0.07 -16.08
N TYR A 360 10.08 1.16 -15.61
CA TYR A 360 9.06 1.09 -14.59
C TYR A 360 7.67 1.34 -15.18
N PHE A 361 6.68 0.76 -14.54
CA PHE A 361 5.28 0.81 -14.96
C PHE A 361 4.39 0.98 -13.73
N ARG A 362 3.22 1.58 -13.90
CA ARG A 362 2.17 1.43 -12.90
C ARG A 362 1.74 -0.02 -12.81
N PHE A 363 1.44 -0.48 -11.62
CA PHE A 363 1.04 -1.88 -11.40
C PHE A 363 -0.15 -2.28 -12.29
N SER A 364 -1.17 -1.43 -12.40
CA SER A 364 -2.34 -1.67 -13.22
C SER A 364 -2.05 -1.84 -14.73
N TYR A 365 -0.97 -1.23 -15.23
CA TYR A 365 -0.50 -1.47 -16.58
C TYR A 365 0.31 -2.77 -16.67
N TYR A 366 1.22 -2.98 -15.73
CA TYR A 366 2.01 -4.21 -15.65
C TYR A 366 1.11 -5.46 -15.63
N GLU A 367 0.04 -5.45 -14.82
CA GLU A 367 -0.91 -6.55 -14.66
C GLU A 367 -1.57 -6.97 -16.00
N LEU A 368 -1.82 -6.02 -16.89
CA LEU A 368 -2.36 -6.31 -18.24
C LEU A 368 -1.36 -7.00 -19.17
N PHE A 369 -0.06 -6.88 -18.90
CA PHE A 369 1.03 -7.35 -19.74
C PHE A 369 2.06 -8.20 -18.99
N GLU A 370 1.66 -8.85 -17.91
CA GLU A 370 2.53 -9.72 -17.12
C GLU A 370 3.07 -10.93 -17.88
N ASP A 371 2.44 -11.31 -18.97
CA ASP A 371 2.94 -12.31 -19.90
C ASP A 371 4.16 -11.83 -20.68
N GLN A 372 4.34 -10.51 -20.85
CA GLN A 372 5.41 -9.86 -21.57
C GLN A 372 6.46 -9.23 -20.66
N LEU A 373 6.09 -8.88 -19.44
CA LEU A 373 6.91 -8.18 -18.47
C LEU A 373 7.20 -9.07 -17.27
N ARG A 374 8.46 -9.13 -16.87
CA ARG A 374 8.89 -9.80 -15.65
C ARG A 374 9.25 -8.76 -14.61
N PRO A 375 8.55 -8.69 -13.48
CA PRO A 375 8.83 -7.71 -12.46
C PRO A 375 10.03 -8.13 -11.63
N PHE A 376 10.75 -7.15 -11.10
CA PHE A 376 11.63 -7.37 -9.97
C PHE A 376 10.81 -7.37 -8.68
N GLU A 377 11.17 -8.26 -7.78
CA GLU A 377 10.80 -8.16 -6.39
C GLU A 377 11.64 -7.06 -5.74
N ILE A 378 11.07 -6.35 -4.78
CA ILE A 378 11.77 -5.23 -4.14
C ILE A 378 12.01 -5.54 -2.67
N THR A 379 13.23 -5.27 -2.18
CA THR A 379 13.54 -5.36 -0.75
C THR A 379 13.32 -4.02 -0.07
N ARG A 380 12.91 -4.07 1.20
CA ARG A 380 12.84 -2.88 2.05
C ARG A 380 14.23 -2.42 2.48
N PRO A 381 14.39 -1.11 2.77
CA PRO A 381 15.66 -0.55 3.27
C PRO A 381 16.06 -1.04 4.67
N ASP A 382 15.15 -1.72 5.40
CA ASP A 382 15.34 -2.16 6.79
C ASP A 382 16.35 -3.30 6.99
N GLY A 383 17.10 -3.67 5.94
CA GLY A 383 18.12 -4.71 5.98
C GLY A 383 17.58 -6.15 6.05
N ARG A 384 16.26 -6.34 6.03
CA ARG A 384 15.65 -7.66 5.90
C ARG A 384 15.67 -8.04 4.43
N MET A 385 16.42 -9.09 4.09
CA MET A 385 16.54 -9.62 2.72
C MET A 385 15.25 -10.34 2.26
N ASN A 386 14.10 -9.71 2.45
CA ASN A 386 12.82 -10.24 1.97
C ASN A 386 12.44 -9.53 0.68
N CYS A 387 12.67 -10.20 -0.44
CA CYS A 387 12.19 -9.76 -1.73
C CYS A 387 10.66 -9.86 -1.78
N ILE A 388 9.99 -8.75 -2.05
CA ILE A 388 8.54 -8.65 -2.06
C ILE A 388 8.07 -8.52 -3.49
N PHE A 389 7.25 -9.49 -3.92
CA PHE A 389 6.65 -9.50 -5.24
C PHE A 389 5.52 -8.47 -5.34
N PRO A 390 5.44 -7.67 -6.42
CA PRO A 390 4.31 -6.79 -6.66
C PRO A 390 3.04 -7.60 -6.94
N SER A 391 2.09 -7.55 -6.02
CA SER A 391 0.76 -8.15 -6.17
C SER A 391 -0.28 -7.23 -5.57
N GLN A 392 -1.55 -7.36 -5.97
CA GLN A 392 -2.64 -6.59 -5.37
C GLN A 392 -2.55 -6.62 -3.84
N ARG A 393 -2.32 -7.81 -3.26
CA ARG A 393 -2.22 -7.96 -1.81
C ARG A 393 -1.05 -7.20 -1.18
N THR A 394 0.18 -7.39 -1.71
CA THR A 394 1.37 -6.74 -1.13
C THR A 394 1.38 -5.24 -1.34
N ILE A 395 0.70 -4.77 -2.38
CA ILE A 395 0.52 -3.34 -2.67
C ILE A 395 -0.50 -2.74 -1.73
N THR A 396 -1.69 -3.33 -1.60
CA THR A 396 -2.75 -2.79 -0.76
C THR A 396 -2.46 -2.92 0.73
N SER A 397 -1.68 -3.94 1.15
CA SER A 397 -1.19 -4.04 2.52
C SER A 397 -0.01 -3.11 2.85
N GLY A 398 0.57 -2.44 1.85
CA GLY A 398 1.79 -1.63 2.03
C GLY A 398 3.06 -2.45 2.27
N GLU A 399 3.03 -3.78 2.07
CA GLU A 399 4.23 -4.61 2.15
C GLU A 399 5.21 -4.32 1.01
N TYR A 400 4.70 -4.07 -0.21
CA TYR A 400 5.53 -3.78 -1.38
C TYR A 400 6.15 -2.38 -1.26
N PRO A 401 7.49 -2.25 -1.29
CA PRO A 401 8.16 -0.97 -0.97
C PRO A 401 7.90 0.17 -1.96
N LEU A 402 7.57 -0.14 -3.21
CA LEU A 402 7.25 0.85 -4.24
C LEU A 402 5.72 1.02 -4.39
N ALA A 403 4.99 0.89 -3.29
CA ALA A 403 3.55 1.12 -3.21
C ALA A 403 3.24 2.25 -2.23
N ARG A 404 2.10 2.90 -2.46
CA ARG A 404 1.47 3.82 -1.52
C ARG A 404 -0.01 3.50 -1.41
N GLN A 405 -0.51 3.63 -0.20
CA GLN A 405 -1.94 3.53 0.08
C GLN A 405 -2.59 4.87 -0.19
N LEU A 406 -3.78 4.87 -0.75
CA LEU A 406 -4.61 6.05 -0.90
C LEU A 406 -5.68 6.01 0.18
N LEU A 407 -5.69 7.03 1.01
CA LEU A 407 -6.40 7.05 2.27
C LEU A 407 -7.36 8.23 2.34
N ILE A 408 -8.53 8.01 2.92
CA ILE A 408 -9.38 9.07 3.43
C ILE A 408 -9.30 9.02 4.96
N THR A 409 -8.75 10.07 5.53
CA THR A 409 -8.63 10.22 6.99
C THR A 409 -9.70 11.17 7.50
N THR A 410 -10.34 10.79 8.59
CA THR A 410 -11.41 11.56 9.23
C THR A 410 -11.36 11.41 10.75
N THR A 411 -12.34 11.98 11.44
CA THR A 411 -12.48 11.83 12.88
C THR A 411 -13.84 11.23 13.26
N THR A 412 -13.91 10.62 14.43
CA THR A 412 -15.21 10.13 14.95
C THR A 412 -16.23 11.25 15.09
N ARG A 413 -15.77 12.50 15.33
CA ARG A 413 -16.61 13.69 15.36
C ARG A 413 -17.22 14.01 14.00
N SER A 414 -16.41 14.00 12.95
CA SER A 414 -16.88 14.23 11.57
C SER A 414 -17.82 13.12 11.11
N LEU A 415 -17.51 11.86 11.39
CA LEU A 415 -18.39 10.72 11.06
C LEU A 415 -19.72 10.71 11.82
N ALA A 416 -19.84 11.45 12.94
CA ALA A 416 -21.11 11.63 13.63
C ALA A 416 -22.06 12.57 12.88
N ARG A 417 -21.57 13.32 11.87
CA ARG A 417 -22.38 14.16 11.00
C ARG A 417 -22.99 13.30 9.90
N GLY A 418 -24.30 13.41 9.70
CA GLY A 418 -25.04 12.60 8.73
C GLY A 418 -24.55 12.77 7.30
N GLU A 419 -24.26 14.01 6.90
CA GLU A 419 -23.75 14.36 5.58
C GLU A 419 -22.36 13.77 5.28
N VAL A 420 -21.46 13.78 6.25
CA VAL A 420 -20.12 13.18 6.11
C VAL A 420 -20.25 11.66 5.97
N LYS A 421 -21.09 11.06 6.82
CA LYS A 421 -21.34 9.62 6.76
C LYS A 421 -22.00 9.20 5.45
N ASP A 422 -22.92 9.99 4.91
CA ASP A 422 -23.58 9.72 3.64
C ASP A 422 -22.60 9.79 2.47
N PHE A 423 -21.78 10.84 2.41
CA PHE A 423 -20.72 10.97 1.41
C PHE A 423 -19.71 9.82 1.50
N MET A 424 -19.21 9.48 2.70
CA MET A 424 -18.30 8.37 2.89
C MET A 424 -18.90 7.01 2.51
N THR A 425 -20.21 6.81 2.76
CA THR A 425 -20.92 5.60 2.33
C THR A 425 -20.96 5.50 0.80
N HIS A 426 -21.23 6.61 0.12
CA HIS A 426 -21.17 6.66 -1.34
C HIS A 426 -19.76 6.38 -1.85
N TYR A 427 -18.76 7.04 -1.24
CA TYR A 427 -17.36 6.91 -1.59
C TYR A 427 -16.91 5.44 -1.53
N LEU A 428 -17.04 4.78 -0.39
CA LEU A 428 -16.57 3.40 -0.21
C LEU A 428 -17.28 2.40 -1.13
N ARG A 429 -18.56 2.62 -1.46
CA ARG A 429 -19.31 1.75 -2.38
C ARG A 429 -18.83 1.85 -3.82
N ASN A 430 -18.38 3.01 -4.24
CA ASN A 430 -17.96 3.27 -5.63
C ASN A 430 -16.45 3.22 -5.82
N ALA A 431 -15.67 3.43 -4.75
CA ALA A 431 -14.22 3.58 -4.79
C ALA A 431 -13.52 2.47 -5.60
N GLN A 432 -13.95 1.21 -5.45
CA GLN A 432 -13.31 0.09 -6.15
C GLN A 432 -13.56 0.11 -7.66
N SER A 433 -14.73 0.57 -8.08
CA SER A 433 -15.05 0.75 -9.51
C SER A 433 -14.26 1.92 -10.10
N LEU A 434 -14.28 3.04 -9.42
CA LEU A 434 -13.58 4.26 -9.87
C LEU A 434 -12.07 4.13 -9.78
N ALA A 435 -11.55 3.37 -8.82
CA ALA A 435 -10.12 3.04 -8.73
C ALA A 435 -9.65 2.27 -9.98
N ARG A 436 -10.40 1.26 -10.41
CA ARG A 436 -10.09 0.52 -11.66
C ARG A 436 -10.14 1.44 -12.89
N ASP A 437 -11.15 2.30 -12.98
CA ASP A 437 -11.27 3.27 -14.08
C ASP A 437 -10.13 4.30 -14.07
N ALA A 438 -9.66 4.68 -12.88
CA ALA A 438 -8.50 5.55 -12.70
C ALA A 438 -7.15 4.81 -12.86
N ARG A 439 -7.18 3.51 -13.14
CA ARG A 439 -5.99 2.63 -13.21
C ARG A 439 -5.19 2.61 -11.91
N LEU A 440 -5.87 2.68 -10.79
CA LEU A 440 -5.35 2.43 -9.45
C LEU A 440 -5.53 0.95 -9.08
N VAL A 441 -4.89 0.53 -8.00
CA VAL A 441 -5.03 -0.83 -7.47
C VAL A 441 -6.23 -0.86 -6.53
N SER A 442 -7.24 -1.65 -6.90
CA SER A 442 -8.43 -1.84 -6.07
C SER A 442 -8.10 -2.68 -4.83
N LEU A 443 -8.86 -2.45 -3.78
CA LEU A 443 -8.71 -3.19 -2.53
C LEU A 443 -9.26 -4.62 -2.65
N PRO A 444 -8.77 -5.55 -1.81
CA PRO A 444 -9.41 -6.85 -1.63
C PRO A 444 -10.83 -6.69 -1.04
N ASP A 445 -11.76 -7.54 -1.47
CA ASP A 445 -13.16 -7.50 -1.01
C ASP A 445 -13.30 -7.59 0.52
N GLU A 446 -12.38 -8.29 1.18
CA GLU A 446 -12.33 -8.41 2.64
C GLU A 446 -12.10 -7.03 3.32
N THR A 447 -11.21 -6.22 2.76
CA THR A 447 -10.92 -4.87 3.26
C THR A 447 -12.13 -3.96 3.06
N VAL A 448 -12.70 -3.95 1.87
CA VAL A 448 -13.90 -3.16 1.55
C VAL A 448 -15.07 -3.51 2.47
N THR A 449 -15.31 -4.80 2.70
CA THR A 449 -16.36 -5.29 3.59
C THR A 449 -16.13 -4.83 5.04
N LEU A 450 -14.89 -4.87 5.52
CA LEU A 450 -14.55 -4.45 6.86
C LEU A 450 -14.76 -2.94 7.06
N GLU A 451 -14.35 -2.14 6.11
CA GLU A 451 -14.51 -0.68 6.15
C GLU A 451 -15.99 -0.26 6.06
N ASP A 452 -16.80 -0.94 5.24
CA ASP A 452 -18.26 -0.74 5.21
C ASP A 452 -18.90 -1.06 6.57
N GLN A 453 -18.48 -2.13 7.24
CA GLN A 453 -18.95 -2.49 8.58
C GLN A 453 -18.58 -1.42 9.64
N TRP A 454 -17.42 -0.78 9.53
CA TRP A 454 -17.03 0.34 10.39
C TRP A 454 -17.91 1.56 10.13
N LEU A 455 -18.14 1.88 8.88
CA LEU A 455 -18.93 3.04 8.50
C LEU A 455 -20.42 2.87 8.85
N THR A 456 -20.97 1.69 8.65
CA THR A 456 -22.37 1.38 8.99
C THR A 456 -22.60 1.26 10.50
N GLY A 457 -21.54 1.01 11.26
CA GLY A 457 -21.59 0.80 12.71
C GLY A 457 -21.92 -0.64 13.11
N GLU A 458 -21.83 -1.59 12.18
CA GLU A 458 -21.91 -3.02 12.48
C GLU A 458 -20.71 -3.47 13.32
N LYS A 459 -19.55 -2.85 13.08
CA LYS A 459 -18.36 -2.96 13.91
C LYS A 459 -17.91 -1.57 14.36
N ALA A 460 -17.30 -1.49 15.53
CA ALA A 460 -16.66 -0.25 15.96
C ALA A 460 -15.54 0.10 14.96
N PRO A 461 -15.44 1.37 14.52
CA PRO A 461 -14.37 1.77 13.63
C PRO A 461 -13.03 1.54 14.32
N LEU A 462 -12.05 1.12 13.54
CA LEU A 462 -10.71 0.98 14.03
C LEU A 462 -10.11 2.38 14.20
N LEU A 463 -9.82 2.75 15.44
CA LEU A 463 -9.12 4.00 15.71
C LEU A 463 -7.67 3.87 15.26
N TYR A 464 -7.23 4.83 14.48
CA TYR A 464 -5.87 4.85 13.99
C TYR A 464 -4.92 5.40 15.07
N ALA A 465 -3.82 4.70 15.28
CA ALA A 465 -2.67 5.17 16.06
C ALA A 465 -1.38 4.82 15.30
N PRO A 466 -0.52 5.80 14.98
CA PRO A 466 0.72 5.54 14.28
C PRO A 466 1.64 4.65 15.13
N SER A 467 2.27 3.66 14.49
CA SER A 467 3.30 2.83 15.12
C SER A 467 4.55 3.66 15.42
N ASP A 468 5.35 3.22 16.40
CA ASP A 468 6.65 3.87 16.71
C ASP A 468 7.70 3.63 15.62
N ASP A 469 7.45 2.68 14.72
CA ASP A 469 8.32 2.33 13.61
C ASP A 469 7.81 3.01 12.33
N THR A 470 8.48 4.09 11.92
CA THR A 470 8.17 4.88 10.72
C THR A 470 8.38 4.11 9.41
N THR A 471 8.91 2.89 9.47
CA THR A 471 9.20 2.04 8.30
C THR A 471 8.15 0.96 8.08
N THR A 472 7.22 0.78 9.01
CA THR A 472 6.16 -0.23 8.89
C THR A 472 4.84 0.48 8.56
N PRO A 473 4.08 0.05 7.54
CA PRO A 473 2.70 0.48 7.37
C PRO A 473 1.96 0.24 8.67
N ALA A 474 1.22 1.23 9.16
CA ALA A 474 0.55 1.15 10.43
C ALA A 474 -0.35 -0.09 10.48
N GLU A 475 -0.02 -1.04 11.34
CA GLU A 475 -0.96 -2.10 11.67
C GLU A 475 -2.13 -1.48 12.46
N PRO A 476 -3.36 -1.82 12.09
CA PRO A 476 -4.52 -1.37 12.83
C PRO A 476 -4.42 -1.86 14.28
N VAL A 477 -4.28 -0.94 15.20
CA VAL A 477 -4.26 -1.25 16.64
C VAL A 477 -5.66 -1.70 17.03
N GLN A 478 -5.83 -2.98 17.31
CA GLN A 478 -7.03 -3.47 17.98
C GLN A 478 -7.03 -2.88 19.39
N SER A 479 -7.84 -1.86 19.61
CA SER A 479 -8.08 -1.39 20.96
C SER A 479 -8.96 -2.45 21.66
N GLU A 480 -8.35 -3.40 22.33
CA GLU A 480 -9.01 -4.09 23.44
C GLU A 480 -9.24 -3.10 24.57
N LYS A 481 -10.26 -2.27 24.44
CA LYS A 481 -10.89 -1.68 25.60
C LYS A 481 -12.21 -2.40 25.82
N PRO A 482 -12.34 -3.18 26.89
CA PRO A 482 -13.64 -3.72 27.25
C PRO A 482 -14.60 -2.56 27.48
N ALA A 483 -15.75 -2.63 26.84
CA ALA A 483 -16.88 -1.80 27.16
C ALA A 483 -17.12 -1.86 28.68
N ARG A 484 -16.92 -0.77 29.37
CA ARG A 484 -17.38 -0.56 30.74
C ARG A 484 -18.54 0.43 30.76
#